data_27683e7fa307acdb2edbbd96cdf4df1f
#
_entry.id   27683e7fa307acdb2edbbd96cdf4df1f
#
_cell.length_a   1.000
_cell.length_b   1.000
_cell.length_c   1.000
_cell.angle_alpha   90.00
_cell.angle_beta   90.00
_cell.angle_gamma   90.00
#
_symmetry.space_group_name_H-M   'P 1'
#
loop_
_entity.id
_entity.type
_entity.pdbx_description
1 polymer ?
#
loop_
_entity_poly.entity_id
_entity_poly.type
_entity_poly.pdbx_seq_one_letter_code
_entity_poly.pdbx_strand_id
1 'polypeptide(L)'
;FQAEDGIRDTDRFVGSDTNLFPNFSDCMPGDSLTQTIRVQADSKNGAQGAKIYLRAEIDGDASAKEGSAITYNDVLDHISMTVSKNGVVLASNKTAKLFSQLDATEGLKSNVFIAEVSPKTDPVDLDVTIEVDPAMGNAFQEAAAHVAFVFSVEDNEVPPPPLEREKHDAYIVGYPNGNVGPNDNITRAEVATIFYRLLQDDAREQVWCTTYPYPDVEANSWYSNQVATLTNAGILAGFPDGRFGPHEHITRAEFATIAALFFHAPEVEGDAFSDISDSW
;
A
#
# COMPACT_ATOMS: atom_id res chain seq x y z
N PHE A 1 -12.53 16.87 -17.66
CA PHE A 1 -11.26 16.38 -17.12
C PHE A 1 -11.55 15.07 -16.38
N GLN A 2 -10.94 13.97 -16.76
CA GLN A 2 -11.03 12.70 -16.04
C GLN A 2 -9.62 12.28 -15.64
N ALA A 3 -9.42 11.86 -14.41
CA ALA A 3 -8.23 11.16 -14.00
C ALA A 3 -8.56 9.65 -13.97
N GLU A 4 -7.82 8.87 -14.75
CA GLU A 4 -7.88 7.43 -14.64
C GLU A 4 -6.86 6.98 -13.60
N ASP A 5 -7.35 6.24 -12.63
CA ASP A 5 -6.57 5.67 -11.56
C ASP A 5 -5.91 4.38 -12.07
N GLY A 6 -4.62 4.48 -12.36
CA GLY A 6 -3.79 3.32 -12.67
C GLY A 6 -2.84 3.02 -11.53
N ILE A 7 -3.32 2.43 -10.44
CA ILE A 7 -2.43 1.85 -9.44
C ILE A 7 -1.94 0.52 -10.01
N ARG A 8 -0.72 0.52 -10.51
CA ARG A 8 0.01 -0.68 -10.85
C ARG A 8 1.17 -0.80 -9.87
N ASP A 9 0.93 -1.47 -8.81
CA ASP A 9 1.84 -2.46 -8.26
C ASP A 9 1.19 -3.22 -7.11
N THR A 10 1.52 -4.45 -7.08
CA THR A 10 1.31 -5.56 -6.19
C THR A 10 0.88 -5.17 -4.77
N ASP A 11 -0.23 -5.71 -4.40
CA ASP A 11 -0.62 -6.28 -3.12
C ASP A 11 -1.35 -5.44 -2.07
N ARG A 12 -1.48 -4.13 -2.11
CA ARG A 12 -2.13 -3.44 -0.98
C ARG A 12 -2.91 -2.16 -1.25
N PHE A 13 -3.19 -1.81 -2.47
CA PHE A 13 -4.05 -0.66 -2.76
C PHE A 13 -5.38 -1.11 -3.36
N VAL A 14 -6.47 -0.88 -2.65
CA VAL A 14 -7.81 -0.90 -3.23
C VAL A 14 -8.04 0.48 -3.83
N GLY A 15 -7.56 0.68 -5.05
CA GLY A 15 -8.02 1.77 -5.91
C GLY A 15 -9.34 1.32 -6.52
N SER A 16 -10.38 2.12 -6.36
CA SER A 16 -11.56 1.99 -7.18
C SER A 16 -11.32 2.73 -8.50
N ASP A 17 -11.85 2.23 -9.62
CA ASP A 17 -11.92 2.92 -10.92
C ASP A 17 -12.75 4.23 -10.84
N THR A 18 -12.63 4.96 -9.75
CA THR A 18 -13.39 6.17 -9.47
C THR A 18 -12.62 7.37 -9.99
N ASN A 19 -13.31 8.21 -10.74
CA ASN A 19 -12.81 9.53 -11.11
C ASN A 19 -12.38 10.29 -9.83
N LEU A 20 -11.08 10.46 -9.62
CA LEU A 20 -10.53 11.19 -8.47
C LEU A 20 -10.87 12.68 -8.51
N PHE A 21 -11.32 13.20 -9.65
CA PHE A 21 -11.54 14.62 -9.88
C PHE A 21 -12.97 14.93 -10.35
N PRO A 22 -14.01 14.52 -9.59
CA PRO A 22 -15.39 14.80 -9.99
C PRO A 22 -15.69 16.30 -10.09
N ASN A 23 -14.90 17.14 -9.40
CA ASN A 23 -15.07 18.60 -9.42
C ASN A 23 -14.48 19.28 -10.67
N PHE A 24 -13.76 18.54 -11.52
CA PHE A 24 -13.15 19.07 -12.73
C PHE A 24 -14.01 18.83 -13.98
N SER A 25 -15.30 18.54 -13.79
CA SER A 25 -16.28 18.52 -14.88
C SER A 25 -16.83 19.93 -15.13
N ASP A 26 -17.27 20.15 -16.36
CA ASP A 26 -17.94 21.39 -16.78
C ASP A 26 -17.15 22.70 -16.52
N CYS A 27 -15.82 22.63 -16.62
CA CYS A 27 -14.94 23.77 -16.44
C CYS A 27 -15.14 24.82 -17.54
N MET A 28 -15.15 26.08 -17.13
CA MET A 28 -15.25 27.23 -18.04
C MET A 28 -13.97 28.04 -18.04
N PRO A 29 -13.69 28.80 -19.14
CA PRO A 29 -12.57 29.72 -19.19
C PRO A 29 -12.58 30.69 -18.00
N GLY A 30 -11.47 30.75 -17.25
CA GLY A 30 -11.32 31.55 -16.06
C GLY A 30 -11.62 30.83 -14.74
N ASP A 31 -12.09 29.58 -14.77
CA ASP A 31 -12.33 28.82 -13.57
C ASP A 31 -11.02 28.43 -12.88
N SER A 32 -11.05 28.44 -11.56
CA SER A 32 -10.02 27.89 -10.67
C SER A 32 -10.67 26.88 -9.72
N LEU A 33 -10.28 25.60 -9.83
CA LEU A 33 -10.91 24.50 -9.13
C LEU A 33 -9.84 23.69 -8.37
N THR A 34 -10.18 23.26 -7.17
CA THR A 34 -9.30 22.42 -6.35
C THR A 34 -10.02 21.15 -5.92
N GLN A 35 -9.32 20.04 -6.01
CA GLN A 35 -9.74 18.74 -5.49
C GLN A 35 -8.68 18.19 -4.55
N THR A 36 -9.12 17.75 -3.37
CA THR A 36 -8.23 17.11 -2.38
C THR A 36 -8.30 15.60 -2.51
N ILE A 37 -7.14 14.96 -2.58
CA ILE A 37 -6.95 13.51 -2.52
C ILE A 37 -6.36 13.19 -1.16
N ARG A 38 -7.01 12.32 -0.38
CA ARG A 38 -6.51 11.89 0.91
C ARG A 38 -5.79 10.57 0.81
N VAL A 39 -4.53 10.56 1.24
CA VAL A 39 -3.66 9.38 1.29
C VAL A 39 -3.50 8.94 2.75
N GLN A 40 -3.87 7.70 3.04
CA GLN A 40 -3.76 7.11 4.38
C GLN A 40 -3.49 5.61 4.30
N ALA A 41 -2.85 5.06 5.34
CA ALA A 41 -2.70 3.62 5.48
C ALA A 41 -3.97 2.99 6.09
N ASP A 42 -4.38 1.82 5.58
CA ASP A 42 -5.44 1.03 6.20
C ASP A 42 -4.88 0.29 7.43
N SER A 43 -5.59 0.37 8.54
CA SER A 43 -5.22 -0.29 9.80
C SER A 43 -5.26 -1.82 9.74
N LYS A 44 -5.84 -2.41 8.70
CA LYS A 44 -6.07 -3.86 8.59
C LYS A 44 -4.85 -4.66 8.14
N ASN A 45 -3.84 -4.03 7.54
CA ASN A 45 -2.76 -4.72 6.84
C ASN A 45 -1.36 -4.57 7.46
N GLY A 46 -1.27 -4.53 8.77
CA GLY A 46 0.02 -4.61 9.46
C GLY A 46 0.69 -3.26 9.74
N ALA A 47 1.54 -3.26 10.74
CA ALA A 47 2.08 -2.08 11.41
C ALA A 47 3.27 -1.41 10.68
N GLN A 48 3.64 -1.87 9.51
CA GLN A 48 4.80 -1.35 8.78
C GLN A 48 4.37 -0.14 7.95
N GLY A 49 5.09 0.94 8.04
CA GLY A 49 4.87 2.12 7.21
C GLY A 49 5.27 1.87 5.76
N ALA A 50 4.67 2.61 4.85
CA ALA A 50 5.02 2.60 3.44
C ALA A 50 5.35 4.01 2.95
N LYS A 51 6.32 4.13 2.07
CA LYS A 51 6.61 5.37 1.38
C LYS A 51 5.75 5.47 0.14
N ILE A 52 5.07 6.58 0.00
CA ILE A 52 4.18 6.86 -1.13
C ILE A 52 4.85 7.87 -2.04
N TYR A 53 4.84 7.55 -3.31
CA TYR A 53 5.33 8.41 -4.38
C TYR A 53 4.22 8.71 -5.38
N LEU A 54 4.31 9.81 -6.08
CA LEU A 54 3.36 10.26 -7.09
C LEU A 54 4.10 10.61 -8.38
N ARG A 55 3.56 10.19 -9.53
CA ARG A 55 3.92 10.68 -10.85
C ARG A 55 2.68 10.93 -11.69
N ALA A 56 2.81 11.69 -12.76
CA ALA A 56 1.75 11.94 -13.72
C ALA A 56 2.06 11.30 -15.07
N GLU A 57 1.04 10.75 -15.70
CA GLU A 57 1.09 10.24 -17.07
C GLU A 57 0.02 10.92 -17.92
N ILE A 58 0.36 11.29 -19.15
CA ILE A 58 -0.54 11.94 -20.09
C ILE A 58 -0.34 11.32 -21.47
N ASP A 59 -1.41 10.76 -22.04
CA ASP A 59 -1.45 10.40 -23.47
C ASP A 59 -1.83 11.64 -24.27
N GLY A 60 -0.85 12.50 -24.52
CA GLY A 60 -1.05 13.80 -25.09
C GLY A 60 -1.67 13.81 -26.50
N ASP A 61 -1.51 12.72 -27.25
CA ASP A 61 -1.99 12.56 -28.62
C ASP A 61 -3.40 11.95 -28.68
N ALA A 62 -3.95 11.54 -27.53
CA ALA A 62 -5.32 11.04 -27.46
C ALA A 62 -6.33 12.13 -27.86
N SER A 63 -7.42 11.71 -28.50
CA SER A 63 -8.49 12.63 -28.94
C SER A 63 -9.25 13.19 -27.76
N ALA A 64 -9.32 14.51 -27.65
CA ALA A 64 -10.06 15.23 -26.61
C ALA A 64 -11.54 15.43 -26.93
N LYS A 65 -11.93 15.23 -28.19
CA LYS A 65 -13.30 15.45 -28.66
C LYS A 65 -13.58 14.57 -29.88
N GLU A 66 -14.68 13.81 -29.84
CA GLU A 66 -15.08 12.92 -30.94
C GLU A 66 -15.25 13.71 -32.25
N GLY A 67 -14.68 13.18 -33.34
CA GLY A 67 -14.77 13.79 -34.66
C GLY A 67 -13.96 15.07 -34.83
N SER A 68 -13.09 15.42 -33.89
CA SER A 68 -12.21 16.58 -33.92
C SER A 68 -10.73 16.17 -33.97
N ALA A 69 -9.87 17.07 -34.46
CA ALA A 69 -8.42 16.90 -34.39
C ALA A 69 -7.83 17.41 -33.07
N ILE A 70 -8.66 17.86 -32.12
CA ILE A 70 -8.20 18.37 -30.82
C ILE A 70 -7.71 17.23 -29.98
N THR A 71 -6.48 17.30 -29.48
CA THR A 71 -5.84 16.33 -28.63
C THR A 71 -5.88 16.74 -27.15
N TYR A 72 -5.50 15.83 -26.23
CA TYR A 72 -5.32 16.17 -24.81
C TYR A 72 -4.28 17.27 -24.62
N ASN A 73 -3.18 17.24 -25.37
CA ASN A 73 -2.17 18.28 -25.32
C ASN A 73 -2.74 19.66 -25.67
N ASP A 74 -3.64 19.74 -26.66
CA ASP A 74 -4.26 21.02 -27.06
C ASP A 74 -5.13 21.58 -25.92
N VAL A 75 -5.89 20.74 -25.22
CA VAL A 75 -6.71 21.16 -24.06
C VAL A 75 -5.82 21.54 -22.88
N LEU A 76 -4.84 20.68 -22.54
CA LEU A 76 -3.97 20.87 -21.39
C LEU A 76 -2.97 22.03 -21.55
N ASP A 77 -2.79 22.54 -22.78
CA ASP A 77 -2.02 23.75 -23.03
C ASP A 77 -2.70 25.02 -22.49
N HIS A 78 -4.02 24.96 -22.32
CA HIS A 78 -4.83 26.04 -21.75
C HIS A 78 -5.18 25.86 -20.28
N ILE A 79 -4.58 24.88 -19.62
CA ILE A 79 -4.83 24.58 -18.21
C ILE A 79 -3.53 24.68 -17.43
N SER A 80 -3.48 25.53 -16.42
CA SER A 80 -2.42 25.46 -15.42
C SER A 80 -2.77 24.40 -14.36
N MET A 81 -1.76 23.75 -13.81
CA MET A 81 -1.93 22.75 -12.77
C MET A 81 -0.92 22.94 -11.64
N THR A 82 -1.41 22.82 -10.41
CA THR A 82 -0.59 22.84 -9.21
C THR A 82 -0.97 21.67 -8.33
N VAL A 83 0.03 20.92 -7.88
CA VAL A 83 -0.10 19.86 -6.88
C VAL A 83 0.62 20.29 -5.63
N SER A 84 -0.07 20.30 -4.49
CA SER A 84 0.50 20.66 -3.18
C SER A 84 0.16 19.60 -2.13
N LYS A 85 1.03 19.49 -1.12
CA LYS A 85 0.87 18.63 0.04
C LYS A 85 0.79 19.50 1.29
N ASN A 86 -0.33 19.44 2.00
CA ASN A 86 -0.53 20.26 3.22
C ASN A 86 -0.16 21.74 2.99
N GLY A 87 -0.53 22.27 1.82
CA GLY A 87 -0.25 23.66 1.42
C GLY A 87 1.16 23.93 0.88
N VAL A 88 2.05 22.92 0.83
CA VAL A 88 3.39 23.04 0.24
C VAL A 88 3.36 22.55 -1.20
N VAL A 89 3.72 23.40 -2.15
CA VAL A 89 3.72 23.05 -3.58
C VAL A 89 4.78 21.99 -3.86
N LEU A 90 4.36 20.89 -4.47
CA LEU A 90 5.23 19.81 -4.98
C LEU A 90 5.59 20.04 -6.44
N ALA A 91 4.59 20.42 -7.25
CA ALA A 91 4.77 20.73 -8.65
C ALA A 91 3.74 21.79 -9.09
N SER A 92 4.14 22.71 -9.95
CA SER A 92 3.25 23.71 -10.53
C SER A 92 3.72 24.08 -11.93
N ASN A 93 2.80 24.06 -12.90
CA ASN A 93 3.07 24.47 -14.26
C ASN A 93 1.88 25.24 -14.84
N LYS A 94 2.19 26.27 -15.65
CA LYS A 94 1.17 27.04 -16.38
C LYS A 94 0.52 26.26 -17.52
N THR A 95 1.10 25.13 -17.87
CA THR A 95 0.70 24.28 -18.99
C THR A 95 0.69 22.82 -18.52
N ALA A 96 -0.48 22.32 -18.21
CA ALA A 96 -0.65 20.98 -17.62
C ALA A 96 -0.10 19.84 -18.52
N LYS A 97 -0.04 20.02 -19.83
CA LYS A 97 0.56 19.06 -20.77
C LYS A 97 2.02 18.72 -20.44
N LEU A 98 2.74 19.61 -19.77
CA LEU A 98 4.14 19.39 -19.39
C LEU A 98 4.30 18.61 -18.06
N PHE A 99 3.21 18.36 -17.33
CA PHE A 99 3.28 17.72 -16.03
C PHE A 99 3.90 16.31 -16.07
N SER A 100 3.66 15.55 -17.13
CA SER A 100 4.28 14.23 -17.34
C SER A 100 5.65 14.28 -18.02
N GLN A 101 6.16 15.47 -18.38
CA GLN A 101 7.41 15.65 -19.12
C GLN A 101 8.52 16.29 -18.29
N LEU A 102 8.16 17.08 -17.27
CA LEU A 102 9.08 17.80 -16.39
C LEU A 102 9.16 17.15 -15.02
N ASP A 103 10.31 17.31 -14.37
CA ASP A 103 10.56 16.76 -13.03
C ASP A 103 9.98 17.66 -11.93
N ALA A 104 10.17 17.24 -10.67
CA ALA A 104 9.63 17.93 -9.49
C ALA A 104 9.88 19.43 -9.48
N THR A 105 8.92 20.18 -8.95
CA THR A 105 8.71 21.62 -8.95
C THR A 105 7.96 22.16 -10.19
N GLU A 106 8.19 21.64 -11.37
CA GLU A 106 7.50 22.05 -12.62
C GLU A 106 6.59 20.94 -13.17
N GLY A 107 6.77 19.69 -12.73
CA GLY A 107 6.01 18.53 -13.17
C GLY A 107 6.17 17.32 -12.28
N LEU A 108 5.61 16.20 -12.72
CA LEU A 108 5.60 14.90 -12.01
C LEU A 108 5.97 13.77 -12.99
N LYS A 109 6.99 13.98 -13.82
CA LYS A 109 7.50 12.96 -14.74
C LYS A 109 8.07 11.76 -14.00
N SER A 110 8.82 12.02 -12.94
CA SER A 110 9.43 10.99 -12.08
C SER A 110 8.62 10.83 -10.80
N ASN A 111 8.80 9.71 -10.11
CA ASN A 111 8.19 9.47 -8.80
C ASN A 111 8.66 10.52 -7.79
N VAL A 112 7.75 11.38 -7.33
CA VAL A 112 7.99 12.38 -6.29
C VAL A 112 7.51 11.81 -4.95
N PHE A 113 8.38 11.82 -3.94
CA PHE A 113 8.05 11.38 -2.60
C PHE A 113 6.94 12.25 -1.99
N ILE A 114 5.86 11.62 -1.56
CA ILE A 114 4.71 12.29 -0.95
C ILE A 114 4.79 12.19 0.56
N ALA A 115 4.81 10.97 1.09
CA ALA A 115 4.76 10.73 2.52
C ALA A 115 5.21 9.32 2.87
N GLU A 116 5.59 9.15 4.11
CA GLU A 116 5.60 7.86 4.78
C GLU A 116 4.29 7.73 5.57
N VAL A 117 3.50 6.73 5.23
CA VAL A 117 2.19 6.47 5.86
C VAL A 117 2.23 5.18 6.65
N SER A 118 1.58 5.18 7.80
CA SER A 118 1.38 4.00 8.64
C SER A 118 0.02 4.13 9.31
N PRO A 119 -0.53 3.06 9.91
CA PRO A 119 -1.79 3.16 10.66
C PRO A 119 -1.74 4.14 11.85
N LYS A 120 -0.54 4.60 12.23
CA LYS A 120 -0.31 5.52 13.35
C LYS A 120 0.00 6.94 12.90
N THR A 121 0.17 7.19 11.60
CA THR A 121 0.41 8.54 11.06
C THR A 121 -0.90 9.20 10.65
N ASP A 122 -0.93 10.53 10.74
CA ASP A 122 -2.06 11.31 10.23
C ASP A 122 -2.17 11.15 8.71
N PRO A 123 -3.39 11.17 8.15
CA PRO A 123 -3.59 11.20 6.71
C PRO A 123 -2.88 12.38 6.06
N VAL A 124 -2.44 12.20 4.83
CA VAL A 124 -1.82 13.26 4.03
C VAL A 124 -2.80 13.72 2.97
N ASP A 125 -3.08 15.02 2.95
CA ASP A 125 -3.94 15.64 1.94
C ASP A 125 -3.08 16.21 0.80
N LEU A 126 -3.39 15.78 -0.42
CA LEU A 126 -2.84 16.31 -1.66
C LEU A 126 -3.92 17.14 -2.33
N ASP A 127 -3.65 18.44 -2.52
CA ASP A 127 -4.54 19.33 -3.23
C ASP A 127 -4.04 19.45 -4.68
N VAL A 128 -4.92 19.13 -5.62
CA VAL A 128 -4.72 19.37 -7.05
C VAL A 128 -5.59 20.56 -7.45
N THR A 129 -4.96 21.64 -7.87
CA THR A 129 -5.64 22.84 -8.34
C THR A 129 -5.39 23.00 -9.84
N ILE A 130 -6.46 23.22 -10.57
CA ILE A 130 -6.40 23.63 -11.99
C ILE A 130 -6.95 25.03 -12.16
N GLU A 131 -6.38 25.77 -13.12
CA GLU A 131 -6.91 27.06 -13.57
C GLU A 131 -7.04 27.00 -15.08
N VAL A 132 -8.20 27.33 -15.58
CA VAL A 132 -8.50 27.34 -17.02
C VAL A 132 -8.19 28.74 -17.58
N ASP A 133 -7.38 28.80 -18.65
CA ASP A 133 -7.04 30.07 -19.30
C ASP A 133 -8.32 30.82 -19.73
N PRO A 134 -8.55 32.04 -19.26
CA PRO A 134 -9.69 32.88 -19.71
C PRO A 134 -9.75 33.08 -21.21
N ALA A 135 -8.62 32.94 -21.92
CA ALA A 135 -8.54 33.08 -23.38
C ALA A 135 -8.87 31.79 -24.13
N MET A 136 -9.17 30.68 -23.43
CA MET A 136 -9.56 29.43 -24.06
C MET A 136 -10.80 29.60 -24.91
N GLY A 137 -10.68 29.35 -26.21
CA GLY A 137 -11.72 29.61 -27.19
C GLY A 137 -12.80 28.53 -27.26
N ASN A 138 -13.93 28.86 -27.94
CA ASN A 138 -15.08 27.97 -28.11
C ASN A 138 -14.76 26.65 -28.87
N ALA A 139 -13.62 26.56 -29.53
CA ALA A 139 -13.17 25.31 -30.19
C ALA A 139 -13.05 24.13 -29.21
N PHE A 140 -12.75 24.42 -27.95
CA PHE A 140 -12.57 23.44 -26.89
C PHE A 140 -13.87 23.07 -26.13
N GLN A 141 -15.00 23.62 -26.55
CA GLN A 141 -16.29 23.28 -25.95
C GLN A 141 -16.54 21.76 -26.09
N GLU A 142 -16.93 21.12 -25.01
CA GLU A 142 -17.14 19.65 -24.91
C GLU A 142 -15.85 18.82 -25.12
N ALA A 143 -14.66 19.43 -25.10
CA ALA A 143 -13.41 18.68 -25.09
C ALA A 143 -13.06 18.22 -23.69
N ALA A 144 -12.53 17.00 -23.59
CA ALA A 144 -12.05 16.43 -22.32
C ALA A 144 -10.60 15.97 -22.47
N ALA A 145 -9.80 16.18 -21.45
CA ALA A 145 -8.43 15.66 -21.39
C ALA A 145 -8.22 14.91 -20.06
N HIS A 146 -7.33 13.92 -20.09
CA HIS A 146 -7.04 13.10 -18.94
C HIS A 146 -5.59 13.29 -18.50
N VAL A 147 -5.38 13.39 -17.19
CA VAL A 147 -4.08 13.28 -16.53
C VAL A 147 -4.19 12.12 -15.53
N ALA A 148 -3.44 11.06 -15.75
CA ALA A 148 -3.37 9.96 -14.82
C ALA A 148 -2.35 10.27 -13.71
N PHE A 149 -2.78 10.19 -12.45
CA PHE A 149 -1.90 10.25 -11.29
C PHE A 149 -1.59 8.83 -10.83
N VAL A 150 -0.33 8.45 -10.96
CA VAL A 150 0.13 7.10 -10.60
C VAL A 150 0.80 7.17 -9.23
N PHE A 151 0.18 6.49 -8.25
CA PHE A 151 0.78 6.32 -6.94
C PHE A 151 1.62 5.05 -6.92
N SER A 152 2.87 5.17 -6.51
CA SER A 152 3.75 4.04 -6.26
C SER A 152 4.00 3.91 -4.77
N VAL A 153 4.03 2.67 -4.30
CA VAL A 153 4.26 2.33 -2.89
C VAL A 153 5.60 1.63 -2.78
N GLU A 154 6.45 2.11 -1.92
CA GLU A 154 7.65 1.43 -1.47
C GLU A 154 7.43 1.01 -0.02
N ASP A 155 7.21 -0.28 0.20
CA ASP A 155 7.11 -0.81 1.55
C ASP A 155 8.41 -0.55 2.30
N ASN A 156 8.32 -0.10 3.53
CA ASN A 156 9.44 -0.16 4.45
C ASN A 156 9.64 -1.64 4.81
N GLU A 157 10.25 -2.39 3.89
CA GLU A 157 10.69 -3.74 4.19
C GLU A 157 11.68 -3.68 5.35
N VAL A 158 11.17 -3.80 6.57
CA VAL A 158 12.01 -4.26 7.67
C VAL A 158 12.23 -5.74 7.37
N PRO A 159 13.45 -6.13 7.03
CA PRO A 159 13.71 -7.55 6.80
C PRO A 159 13.22 -8.33 8.02
N PRO A 160 12.58 -9.47 7.82
CA PRO A 160 12.11 -10.27 8.95
C PRO A 160 13.29 -10.55 9.89
N PRO A 161 13.06 -10.54 11.20
CA PRO A 161 14.13 -10.80 12.15
C PRO A 161 14.79 -12.14 11.82
N PRO A 162 16.13 -12.20 11.79
CA PRO A 162 16.84 -13.38 11.37
C PRO A 162 16.58 -14.58 12.31
N LEU A 163 16.49 -15.76 11.69
CA LEU A 163 16.40 -17.01 12.44
C LEU A 163 17.79 -17.44 12.93
N GLU A 164 17.84 -18.03 14.14
CA GLU A 164 19.03 -18.65 14.68
C GLU A 164 19.38 -19.92 13.88
N ARG A 165 20.58 -19.96 13.31
CA ARG A 165 21.04 -21.09 12.46
C ARG A 165 22.19 -21.88 13.09
N GLU A 166 22.85 -21.34 14.11
CA GLU A 166 24.06 -21.91 14.68
C GLU A 166 23.83 -22.54 16.07
N LYS A 167 22.95 -21.92 16.87
CA LYS A 167 22.59 -22.40 18.22
C LYS A 167 21.17 -22.89 18.20
N HIS A 168 20.99 -24.17 18.35
CA HIS A 168 19.66 -24.77 18.39
C HIS A 168 19.21 -24.98 19.84
N ASP A 169 18.59 -23.96 20.40
CA ASP A 169 17.78 -24.15 21.60
C ASP A 169 16.49 -24.91 21.26
N ALA A 170 15.90 -25.58 22.24
CA ALA A 170 14.68 -26.35 22.03
C ALA A 170 13.52 -25.43 21.60
N TYR A 171 13.21 -25.37 20.31
CA TYR A 171 12.10 -24.61 19.77
C TYR A 171 10.76 -25.35 19.88
N ILE A 172 10.78 -26.67 20.00
CA ILE A 172 9.61 -27.50 20.33
C ILE A 172 9.72 -27.94 21.78
N VAL A 173 8.69 -27.64 22.56
CA VAL A 173 8.53 -28.10 23.94
C VAL A 173 7.32 -29.02 23.99
N GLY A 174 7.47 -30.18 24.56
CA GLY A 174 6.38 -31.16 24.73
C GLY A 174 5.28 -30.64 25.68
N TYR A 175 4.19 -31.36 25.67
CA TYR A 175 3.06 -31.12 26.57
C TYR A 175 3.38 -31.45 28.03
N PRO A 176 2.62 -30.93 29.02
CA PRO A 176 2.85 -31.20 30.44
C PRO A 176 2.81 -32.70 30.82
N ASN A 177 2.17 -33.53 29.98
CA ASN A 177 2.13 -34.99 30.15
C ASN A 177 3.41 -35.70 29.65
N GLY A 178 4.42 -34.96 29.18
CA GLY A 178 5.69 -35.48 28.66
C GLY A 178 5.67 -35.95 27.21
N ASN A 179 4.57 -35.78 26.48
CA ASN A 179 4.43 -36.16 25.07
C ASN A 179 4.73 -34.99 24.14
N VAL A 180 5.16 -35.28 22.91
CA VAL A 180 5.31 -34.29 21.84
C VAL A 180 4.09 -34.25 20.92
N GLY A 181 3.32 -35.36 20.84
CA GLY A 181 2.12 -35.43 19.97
C GLY A 181 2.43 -35.31 18.48
N PRO A 182 3.32 -36.12 17.88
CA PRO A 182 3.83 -35.91 16.52
C PRO A 182 2.76 -36.05 15.43
N ASN A 183 1.60 -36.57 15.74
CA ASN A 183 0.47 -36.76 14.82
C ASN A 183 -0.72 -35.84 15.16
N ASP A 184 -0.57 -35.00 16.19
CA ASP A 184 -1.62 -34.05 16.54
C ASP A 184 -1.60 -32.84 15.62
N ASN A 185 -2.76 -32.23 15.39
CA ASN A 185 -2.82 -30.98 14.66
C ASN A 185 -2.21 -29.87 15.51
N ILE A 186 -1.41 -29.01 14.90
CA ILE A 186 -0.78 -27.88 15.56
C ILE A 186 -1.70 -26.64 15.56
N THR A 187 -1.70 -25.91 16.67
CA THR A 187 -2.47 -24.67 16.81
C THR A 187 -1.68 -23.45 16.33
N ARG A 188 -2.40 -22.35 16.05
CA ARG A 188 -1.79 -21.08 15.68
C ARG A 188 -0.88 -20.52 16.77
N ALA A 189 -1.25 -20.69 18.05
CA ALA A 189 -0.42 -20.30 19.19
C ALA A 189 0.88 -21.11 19.30
N GLU A 190 0.83 -22.41 19.03
CA GLU A 190 2.02 -23.27 19.01
C GLU A 190 2.97 -22.87 17.89
N VAL A 191 2.45 -22.63 16.69
CA VAL A 191 3.26 -22.14 15.55
C VAL A 191 3.90 -20.79 15.87
N ALA A 192 3.15 -19.84 16.42
CA ALA A 192 3.70 -18.56 16.86
C ALA A 192 4.86 -18.75 17.86
N THR A 193 4.71 -19.64 18.81
CA THR A 193 5.75 -19.91 19.80
C THR A 193 7.00 -20.56 19.20
N ILE A 194 6.83 -21.44 18.22
CA ILE A 194 7.96 -22.06 17.50
C ILE A 194 8.75 -20.99 16.74
N PHE A 195 8.10 -20.18 15.91
CA PHE A 195 8.80 -19.14 15.16
C PHE A 195 9.44 -18.09 16.06
N TYR A 196 8.79 -17.69 17.14
CA TYR A 196 9.39 -16.80 18.14
C TYR A 196 10.69 -17.36 18.72
N ARG A 197 10.73 -18.66 19.04
CA ARG A 197 11.94 -19.33 19.59
C ARG A 197 13.03 -19.54 18.56
N LEU A 198 12.68 -19.58 17.27
CA LEU A 198 13.63 -19.70 16.19
C LEU A 198 14.32 -18.36 15.87
N LEU A 199 13.82 -17.21 16.37
CA LEU A 199 14.48 -15.92 16.18
C LEU A 199 15.82 -15.87 16.92
N GLN A 200 16.81 -15.17 16.36
CA GLN A 200 18.04 -14.80 17.06
C GLN A 200 17.70 -13.96 18.31
N ASP A 201 18.50 -14.08 19.36
CA ASP A 201 18.21 -13.43 20.66
C ASP A 201 18.15 -11.90 20.54
N ASP A 202 19.13 -11.29 19.86
CA ASP A 202 19.19 -9.86 19.63
C ASP A 202 18.03 -9.35 18.73
N ALA A 203 17.67 -10.11 17.71
CA ALA A 203 16.54 -9.81 16.86
C ALA A 203 15.21 -9.91 17.64
N ARG A 204 15.08 -10.90 18.51
CA ARG A 204 13.93 -11.07 19.39
C ARG A 204 13.76 -9.90 20.35
N GLU A 205 14.86 -9.40 20.93
CA GLU A 205 14.85 -8.24 21.82
C GLU A 205 14.40 -6.97 21.09
N GLN A 206 14.84 -6.75 19.84
CA GLN A 206 14.49 -5.58 19.04
C GLN A 206 12.99 -5.51 18.74
N VAL A 207 12.34 -6.63 18.49
CA VAL A 207 10.91 -6.68 18.13
C VAL A 207 10.01 -6.98 19.33
N TRP A 208 10.57 -7.15 20.53
CA TRP A 208 9.82 -7.48 21.73
C TRP A 208 8.63 -6.55 21.96
N CYS A 209 7.46 -7.14 22.17
CA CYS A 209 6.22 -6.42 22.38
C CYS A 209 5.33 -7.14 23.40
N THR A 210 4.69 -6.36 24.27
CA THR A 210 3.67 -6.81 25.23
C THR A 210 2.32 -6.14 25.03
N THR A 211 2.11 -5.52 23.88
CA THR A 211 0.80 -4.98 23.49
C THR A 211 0.04 -6.07 22.76
N TYR A 212 -1.11 -6.44 23.29
CA TYR A 212 -1.94 -7.54 22.76
C TYR A 212 -3.04 -6.97 21.87
N PRO A 213 -2.90 -7.01 20.54
CA PRO A 213 -3.84 -6.36 19.62
C PRO A 213 -5.13 -7.16 19.42
N TYR A 214 -5.18 -8.41 19.87
CA TYR A 214 -6.28 -9.34 19.64
C TYR A 214 -7.10 -9.57 20.92
N PRO A 215 -8.44 -9.47 20.87
CA PRO A 215 -9.30 -9.60 22.05
C PRO A 215 -9.33 -11.03 22.63
N ASP A 216 -8.97 -12.03 21.83
CA ASP A 216 -8.92 -13.45 22.20
C ASP A 216 -7.51 -13.92 22.62
N VAL A 217 -6.56 -13.00 22.77
CA VAL A 217 -5.23 -13.26 23.32
C VAL A 217 -5.14 -12.67 24.73
N GLU A 218 -5.35 -13.52 25.72
CA GLU A 218 -5.28 -13.11 27.14
C GLU A 218 -3.83 -12.85 27.56
N ALA A 219 -3.58 -11.74 28.23
CA ALA A 219 -2.24 -11.23 28.58
C ALA A 219 -1.37 -12.23 29.38
N ASN A 220 -1.95 -13.17 30.09
CA ASN A 220 -1.24 -14.14 30.93
C ASN A 220 -1.13 -15.53 30.29
N SER A 221 -1.56 -15.71 29.05
CA SER A 221 -1.41 -16.98 28.34
C SER A 221 0.06 -17.24 27.99
N TRP A 222 0.44 -18.51 27.92
CA TRP A 222 1.83 -18.91 27.64
C TRP A 222 2.34 -18.45 26.26
N TYR A 223 1.43 -18.11 25.36
CA TYR A 223 1.71 -17.66 23.97
C TYR A 223 1.56 -16.15 23.77
N SER A 224 1.09 -15.39 24.76
CA SER A 224 0.67 -14.00 24.56
C SER A 224 1.79 -13.11 24.06
N ASN A 225 2.96 -13.18 24.72
CA ASN A 225 4.10 -12.37 24.36
C ASN A 225 4.67 -12.76 22.98
N GLN A 226 4.64 -14.05 22.65
CA GLN A 226 5.10 -14.57 21.35
C GLN A 226 4.22 -14.07 20.22
N VAL A 227 2.90 -14.14 20.39
CA VAL A 227 1.93 -13.62 19.43
C VAL A 227 2.08 -12.09 19.29
N ALA A 228 2.15 -11.36 20.39
CA ALA A 228 2.31 -9.91 20.37
C ALA A 228 3.61 -9.48 19.67
N THR A 229 4.72 -10.15 19.98
CA THR A 229 6.04 -9.87 19.40
C THR A 229 6.07 -10.13 17.89
N LEU A 230 5.59 -11.29 17.44
CA LEU A 230 5.57 -11.63 16.02
C LEU A 230 4.56 -10.80 15.24
N THR A 231 3.46 -10.38 15.87
CA THR A 231 2.52 -9.40 15.25
C THR A 231 3.17 -8.02 15.12
N ASN A 232 3.90 -7.57 16.15
CA ASN A 232 4.63 -6.31 16.09
C ASN A 232 5.74 -6.33 15.02
N ALA A 233 6.33 -7.48 14.79
CA ALA A 233 7.32 -7.71 13.73
C ALA A 233 6.70 -7.88 12.32
N GLY A 234 5.37 -7.84 12.20
CA GLY A 234 4.69 -8.04 10.90
C GLY A 234 4.67 -9.48 10.38
N ILE A 235 5.07 -10.46 11.20
CA ILE A 235 5.15 -11.87 10.81
C ILE A 235 3.80 -12.56 10.95
N LEU A 236 3.02 -12.21 11.97
CA LEU A 236 1.71 -12.77 12.22
C LEU A 236 0.61 -11.73 12.00
N ALA A 237 -0.47 -12.18 11.37
CA ALA A 237 -1.71 -11.45 11.26
C ALA A 237 -2.86 -12.24 11.89
N GLY A 238 -3.86 -11.52 12.40
CA GLY A 238 -5.13 -12.09 12.83
C GLY A 238 -6.09 -12.28 11.66
N PHE A 239 -7.28 -12.78 11.98
CA PHE A 239 -8.37 -12.91 11.03
C PHE A 239 -9.02 -11.54 10.72
N PRO A 240 -9.74 -11.42 9.59
CA PRO A 240 -10.45 -10.18 9.22
C PRO A 240 -11.49 -9.72 10.26
N ASP A 241 -11.97 -10.63 11.11
CA ASP A 241 -12.89 -10.32 12.21
C ASP A 241 -12.21 -9.72 13.46
N GLY A 242 -10.87 -9.55 13.40
CA GLY A 242 -10.06 -8.97 14.48
C GLY A 242 -9.58 -9.95 15.54
N ARG A 243 -9.87 -11.26 15.40
CA ARG A 243 -9.36 -12.32 16.31
C ARG A 243 -8.01 -12.86 15.83
N PHE A 244 -7.24 -13.45 16.71
CA PHE A 244 -6.05 -14.24 16.39
C PHE A 244 -6.36 -15.72 16.19
N GLY A 245 -7.28 -16.30 16.94
CA GLY A 245 -7.63 -17.72 16.94
C GLY A 245 -6.52 -18.60 17.56
N PRO A 246 -6.02 -18.34 18.77
CA PRO A 246 -4.83 -19.02 19.32
C PRO A 246 -4.98 -20.55 19.41
N HIS A 247 -6.18 -21.04 19.61
CA HIS A 247 -6.50 -22.48 19.75
C HIS A 247 -7.02 -23.12 18.45
N GLU A 248 -7.17 -22.33 17.39
CA GLU A 248 -7.53 -22.86 16.08
C GLU A 248 -6.33 -23.53 15.43
N HIS A 249 -6.58 -24.59 14.66
CA HIS A 249 -5.52 -25.28 13.92
C HIS A 249 -5.11 -24.45 12.71
N ILE A 250 -3.81 -24.36 12.47
CA ILE A 250 -3.27 -23.66 11.31
C ILE A 250 -3.34 -24.57 10.07
N THR A 251 -3.71 -24.01 8.94
CA THR A 251 -3.67 -24.69 7.65
C THR A 251 -2.24 -24.75 7.11
N ARG A 252 -2.00 -25.64 6.13
CA ARG A 252 -0.71 -25.69 5.41
C ARG A 252 -0.39 -24.38 4.70
N ALA A 253 -1.41 -23.74 4.14
CA ALA A 253 -1.31 -22.45 3.46
C ALA A 253 -0.86 -21.35 4.43
N GLU A 254 -1.56 -21.15 5.53
CA GLU A 254 -1.22 -20.17 6.56
C GLU A 254 0.20 -20.42 7.15
N PHE A 255 0.57 -21.68 7.38
CA PHE A 255 1.92 -22.01 7.84
C PHE A 255 2.97 -21.64 6.78
N ALA A 256 2.73 -21.96 5.50
CA ALA A 256 3.64 -21.65 4.42
C ALA A 256 3.82 -20.13 4.25
N THR A 257 2.73 -19.35 4.37
CA THR A 257 2.78 -17.88 4.35
C THR A 257 3.69 -17.34 5.45
N ILE A 258 3.55 -17.81 6.69
CA ILE A 258 4.42 -17.39 7.80
C ILE A 258 5.87 -17.79 7.52
N ALA A 259 6.11 -19.03 7.08
CA ALA A 259 7.46 -19.52 6.79
C ALA A 259 8.12 -18.72 5.64
N ALA A 260 7.36 -18.37 4.60
CA ALA A 260 7.86 -17.63 3.45
C ALA A 260 8.40 -16.24 3.82
N LEU A 261 7.85 -15.60 4.86
CA LEU A 261 8.34 -14.30 5.36
C LEU A 261 9.79 -14.34 5.85
N PHE A 262 10.33 -15.52 6.18
CA PHE A 262 11.73 -15.67 6.60
C PHE A 262 12.69 -16.02 5.45
N PHE A 263 12.16 -16.14 4.22
CA PHE A 263 12.97 -16.50 3.05
C PHE A 263 12.73 -15.46 1.94
N HIS A 264 13.79 -14.93 1.42
CA HIS A 264 13.74 -14.16 0.17
C HIS A 264 13.58 -15.17 -0.98
N ALA A 265 12.36 -15.54 -1.27
CA ALA A 265 12.08 -16.37 -2.43
C ALA A 265 11.98 -15.46 -3.67
N PRO A 266 12.59 -15.84 -4.82
CA PRO A 266 12.33 -15.12 -6.05
C PRO A 266 10.84 -15.26 -6.43
N GLU A 267 10.27 -14.21 -6.99
CA GLU A 267 8.93 -14.28 -7.57
C GLU A 267 8.90 -15.38 -8.65
N VAL A 268 7.92 -16.26 -8.55
CA VAL A 268 7.68 -17.31 -9.53
C VAL A 268 6.45 -16.93 -10.33
N GLU A 269 6.61 -16.68 -11.62
CA GLU A 269 5.46 -16.42 -12.49
C GLU A 269 4.64 -17.71 -12.67
N GLY A 270 3.34 -17.63 -12.39
CA GLY A 270 2.34 -18.66 -12.63
C GLY A 270 2.14 -19.65 -11.49
N ASP A 271 0.95 -20.24 -11.46
CA ASP A 271 0.58 -21.24 -10.46
C ASP A 271 1.21 -22.60 -10.76
N ALA A 272 2.06 -23.08 -9.87
CA ALA A 272 2.67 -24.40 -9.99
C ALA A 272 1.69 -25.55 -9.69
N PHE A 273 0.54 -25.26 -9.07
CA PHE A 273 -0.47 -26.23 -8.64
C PHE A 273 -1.86 -25.82 -9.09
N SER A 274 -2.66 -26.79 -9.53
CA SER A 274 -4.00 -26.55 -10.10
C SER A 274 -5.08 -26.25 -9.06
N ASP A 275 -4.79 -26.42 -7.80
CA ASP A 275 -5.69 -26.19 -6.66
C ASP A 275 -5.36 -24.91 -5.87
N ILE A 276 -4.44 -24.10 -6.40
CA ILE A 276 -4.16 -22.75 -5.93
C ILE A 276 -5.03 -21.80 -6.78
N SER A 277 -5.89 -21.05 -6.15
CA SER A 277 -6.66 -19.97 -6.77
C SER A 277 -6.22 -18.62 -6.24
N ASP A 278 -6.54 -17.53 -6.95
CA ASP A 278 -6.23 -16.12 -6.62
C ASP A 278 -6.74 -15.66 -5.22
N SER A 279 -7.15 -16.57 -4.37
CA SER A 279 -7.80 -16.29 -3.10
C SER A 279 -6.89 -16.30 -1.88
N TRP A 280 -5.55 -16.34 -2.07
CA TRP A 280 -4.61 -16.28 -0.93
C TRP A 280 -3.19 -15.85 -1.27
#